data_f8d751d13c5a9710f9f657434ce5ca9f
#
_entry.id   f8d751d13c5a9710f9f657434ce5ca9f
#
_cell.length_a   1.000
_cell.length_b   1.000
_cell.length_c   1.000
_cell.angle_alpha   90.00
_cell.angle_beta   90.00
_cell.angle_gamma   90.00
#
_symmetry.space_group_name_H-M   'P 1'
#
loop_
_entity.id
_entity.type
_entity.pdbx_description
1 polymer ?
#
loop_
_entity_poly.entity_id
_entity_poly.type
_entity_poly.pdbx_seq_one_letter_code
_entity_poly.pdbx_strand_id
1 'polypeptide(L)'
;QMAVHGISMGGATTMMVSGEEQQPFVKCFVEDCGYTSVWDEFSHELKSSFFLPPFPLMYTTSWLCEKKYGWNFKEASSLKQVAKCKLPMLFIHGDKDTYVPTWMVYPLYEAKPEPKELWIVSGAAHAVSYQENKQEYTDKVRDFVGRYIH
;
A
#
# COMPACT_ATOMS: atom_id res chain seq x y z
N GLN A 1 14.91 -11.80 13.19
CA GLN A 1 13.66 -11.03 13.11
C GLN A 1 13.71 -10.14 11.88
N MET A 2 12.54 -9.83 11.33
CA MET A 2 12.42 -9.15 10.03
C MET A 2 11.28 -8.14 10.07
N ALA A 3 11.51 -6.95 9.50
CA ALA A 3 10.47 -6.04 9.03
C ALA A 3 10.31 -6.19 7.52
N VAL A 4 9.10 -6.11 7.01
CA VAL A 4 8.83 -6.07 5.57
C VAL A 4 8.50 -4.64 5.19
N HIS A 5 9.24 -4.07 4.24
CA HIS A 5 9.06 -2.69 3.80
C HIS A 5 8.91 -2.64 2.29
N GLY A 6 7.91 -1.94 1.80
CA GLY A 6 7.64 -1.76 0.38
C GLY A 6 7.19 -0.35 0.03
N ILE A 7 7.52 0.08 -1.19
CA ILE A 7 7.19 1.40 -1.73
C ILE A 7 6.34 1.21 -2.99
N SER A 8 5.28 1.99 -3.16
CA SER A 8 4.36 1.98 -4.30
C SER A 8 3.74 0.59 -4.52
N MET A 9 3.96 -0.06 -5.65
CA MET A 9 3.54 -1.45 -5.87
C MET A 9 4.11 -2.40 -4.81
N GLY A 10 5.34 -2.15 -4.31
CA GLY A 10 5.93 -2.87 -3.18
C GLY A 10 5.17 -2.61 -1.87
N GLY A 11 4.67 -1.39 -1.64
CA GLY A 11 3.78 -1.05 -0.51
C GLY A 11 2.48 -1.83 -0.58
N ALA A 12 1.82 -1.87 -1.74
CA ALA A 12 0.63 -2.67 -1.96
C ALA A 12 0.90 -4.17 -1.74
N THR A 13 2.02 -4.69 -2.26
CA THR A 13 2.43 -6.09 -2.05
C THR A 13 2.67 -6.38 -0.57
N THR A 14 3.33 -5.47 0.16
CA THR A 14 3.54 -5.56 1.61
C THR A 14 2.23 -5.67 2.36
N MET A 15 1.25 -4.83 2.02
CA MET A 15 -0.09 -4.89 2.59
C MET A 15 -0.84 -6.18 2.23
N MET A 16 -0.74 -6.64 0.98
CA MET A 16 -1.37 -7.89 0.56
C MET A 16 -0.80 -9.10 1.30
N VAL A 17 0.52 -9.17 1.44
CA VAL A 17 1.19 -10.24 2.21
C VAL A 17 0.84 -10.18 3.69
N SER A 18 0.66 -8.98 4.25
CA SER A 18 0.41 -8.80 5.69
C SER A 18 -0.87 -9.49 6.20
N GLY A 19 -1.84 -9.73 5.34
CA GLY A 19 -3.09 -10.42 5.67
C GLY A 19 -3.01 -11.95 5.59
N GLU A 20 -1.89 -12.50 5.13
CA GLU A 20 -1.65 -13.94 5.08
C GLU A 20 -1.03 -14.44 6.39
N GLU A 21 -0.90 -15.76 6.54
CA GLU A 21 -0.24 -16.35 7.69
C GLU A 21 1.24 -15.98 7.71
N GLN A 22 1.70 -15.35 8.79
CA GLN A 22 3.06 -14.84 8.89
C GLN A 22 4.01 -15.82 9.55
N GLN A 23 5.24 -15.86 9.04
CA GLN A 23 6.33 -16.59 9.70
C GLN A 23 6.69 -15.93 11.03
N PRO A 24 7.07 -16.70 12.08
CA PRO A 24 7.34 -16.16 13.43
C PRO A 24 8.44 -15.07 13.48
N PHE A 25 9.31 -15.03 12.49
CA PHE A 25 10.39 -14.05 12.42
C PHE A 25 9.95 -12.70 11.79
N VAL A 26 8.78 -12.62 11.14
CA VAL A 26 8.21 -11.36 10.65
C VAL A 26 7.56 -10.64 11.84
N LYS A 27 7.95 -9.40 12.11
CA LYS A 27 7.54 -8.65 13.31
C LYS A 27 6.70 -7.42 13.01
N CYS A 28 6.94 -6.75 11.92
CA CYS A 28 6.18 -5.55 11.53
C CYS A 28 6.26 -5.30 10.03
N PHE A 29 5.41 -4.39 9.57
CA PHE A 29 5.31 -3.96 8.19
C PHE A 29 5.47 -2.44 8.09
N VAL A 30 6.09 -1.98 7.00
CA VAL A 30 6.13 -0.57 6.61
C VAL A 30 5.68 -0.49 5.15
N GLU A 31 4.63 0.25 4.89
CA GLU A 31 4.18 0.54 3.54
C GLU A 31 4.33 2.03 3.24
N ASP A 32 4.77 2.37 2.05
CA ASP A 32 4.92 3.74 1.56
C ASP A 32 4.20 3.87 0.21
N CYS A 33 3.23 4.75 0.13
CA CYS A 33 2.42 5.10 -1.04
C CYS A 33 1.81 3.90 -1.80
N GLY A 34 1.37 2.87 -1.06
CA GLY A 34 0.64 1.74 -1.63
C GLY A 34 -0.83 2.08 -1.88
N TYR A 35 -1.49 1.29 -2.72
CA TYR A 35 -2.88 1.50 -3.15
C TYR A 35 -3.87 0.51 -2.50
N THR A 36 -5.16 0.87 -2.52
CA THR A 36 -6.26 0.10 -1.93
C THR A 36 -6.51 -1.23 -2.65
N SER A 37 -6.43 -1.23 -3.98
CA SER A 37 -6.57 -2.42 -4.83
C SER A 37 -5.99 -2.17 -6.22
N VAL A 38 -5.68 -3.24 -6.93
CA VAL A 38 -5.31 -3.14 -8.36
C VAL A 38 -6.44 -2.51 -9.18
N TRP A 39 -7.70 -2.81 -8.83
CA TRP A 39 -8.85 -2.20 -9.49
C TRP A 39 -8.89 -0.70 -9.32
N ASP A 40 -8.71 -0.19 -8.10
CA ASP A 40 -8.81 1.25 -7.81
C ASP A 40 -7.66 2.02 -8.48
N GLU A 41 -6.44 1.49 -8.36
CA GLU A 41 -5.25 2.10 -8.95
C GLU A 41 -5.33 2.16 -10.47
N PHE A 42 -5.64 1.05 -11.14
CA PHE A 42 -5.75 1.03 -12.59
C PHE A 42 -6.94 1.84 -13.11
N SER A 43 -8.04 1.90 -12.35
CA SER A 43 -9.18 2.76 -12.71
C SER A 43 -8.82 4.24 -12.59
N HIS A 44 -8.02 4.60 -11.57
CA HIS A 44 -7.52 5.96 -11.40
C HIS A 44 -6.59 6.34 -12.55
N GLU A 45 -5.58 5.52 -12.83
CA GLU A 45 -4.61 5.75 -13.91
C GLU A 45 -5.27 5.80 -15.29
N LEU A 46 -6.23 4.92 -15.57
CA LEU A 46 -6.96 4.94 -16.83
C LEU A 46 -7.71 6.27 -17.04
N LYS A 47 -8.28 6.79 -15.97
CA LYS A 47 -9.02 8.06 -16.00
C LYS A 47 -8.08 9.26 -16.05
N SER A 48 -7.02 9.29 -15.23
CA SER A 48 -6.12 10.45 -15.09
C SER A 48 -5.16 10.59 -16.27
N SER A 49 -4.59 9.47 -16.74
CA SER A 49 -3.55 9.49 -17.78
C SER A 49 -4.12 9.32 -19.19
N PHE A 50 -5.23 8.60 -19.36
CA PHE A 50 -5.81 8.31 -20.67
C PHE A 50 -7.19 8.92 -20.90
N PHE A 51 -7.79 9.55 -19.89
CA PHE A 51 -9.14 10.13 -19.95
C PHE A 51 -10.22 9.13 -20.36
N LEU A 52 -10.02 7.84 -20.03
CA LEU A 52 -10.93 6.76 -20.37
C LEU A 52 -11.71 6.29 -19.13
N PRO A 53 -13.00 5.92 -19.30
CA PRO A 53 -13.77 5.34 -18.23
C PRO A 53 -13.31 3.87 -17.96
N PRO A 54 -13.52 3.35 -16.75
CA PRO A 54 -13.20 1.95 -16.43
C PRO A 54 -13.93 0.93 -17.32
N PHE A 55 -15.17 1.21 -17.72
CA PHE A 55 -15.95 0.36 -18.63
C PHE A 55 -15.70 0.77 -20.09
N PRO A 56 -15.51 -0.19 -21.01
CA PRO A 56 -15.47 -1.65 -20.80
C PRO A 56 -14.07 -2.20 -20.49
N LEU A 57 -13.00 -1.38 -20.65
CA LEU A 57 -11.63 -1.84 -20.71
C LEU A 57 -11.18 -2.56 -19.42
N MET A 58 -11.45 -1.97 -18.25
CA MET A 58 -11.08 -2.58 -16.97
C MET A 58 -11.77 -3.93 -16.74
N TYR A 59 -13.04 -4.03 -17.13
CA TYR A 59 -13.80 -5.27 -16.98
C TYR A 59 -13.28 -6.39 -17.87
N THR A 60 -13.01 -6.07 -19.14
CA THR A 60 -12.50 -7.07 -20.11
C THR A 60 -11.07 -7.50 -19.74
N THR A 61 -10.22 -6.55 -19.33
CA THR A 61 -8.84 -6.87 -18.93
C THR A 61 -8.80 -7.68 -17.63
N SER A 62 -9.61 -7.31 -16.63
CA SER A 62 -9.72 -8.05 -15.38
C SER A 62 -10.23 -9.47 -15.60
N TRP A 63 -11.24 -9.65 -16.46
CA TRP A 63 -11.75 -10.96 -16.86
C TRP A 63 -10.67 -11.79 -17.58
N LEU A 64 -9.93 -11.18 -18.50
CA LEU A 64 -8.83 -11.87 -19.21
C LEU A 64 -7.71 -12.29 -18.26
N CYS A 65 -7.38 -11.43 -17.29
CA CYS A 65 -6.42 -11.75 -16.23
C CYS A 65 -6.87 -12.96 -15.42
N GLU A 66 -8.15 -13.01 -15.01
CA GLU A 66 -8.72 -14.13 -14.30
C GLU A 66 -8.65 -15.44 -15.11
N LYS A 67 -8.98 -15.38 -16.40
CA LYS A 67 -8.88 -16.54 -17.29
C LYS A 67 -7.46 -17.05 -17.50
N LYS A 68 -6.49 -16.14 -17.56
CA LYS A 68 -5.10 -16.48 -17.87
C LYS A 68 -4.27 -16.82 -16.62
N TYR A 69 -4.52 -16.14 -15.51
CA TYR A 69 -3.66 -16.19 -14.33
C TYR A 69 -4.40 -16.64 -13.05
N GLY A 70 -5.71 -16.84 -13.09
CA GLY A 70 -6.51 -17.34 -11.96
C GLY A 70 -6.85 -16.30 -10.90
N TRP A 71 -6.66 -15.00 -11.15
CA TRP A 71 -7.05 -13.92 -10.25
C TRP A 71 -7.56 -12.70 -11.01
N ASN A 72 -8.42 -11.92 -10.41
CA ASN A 72 -8.95 -10.68 -11.00
C ASN A 72 -8.53 -9.43 -10.20
N PHE A 73 -8.66 -8.25 -10.83
CA PHE A 73 -8.20 -6.99 -10.26
C PHE A 73 -8.88 -6.59 -8.94
N LYS A 74 -10.10 -7.08 -8.68
CA LYS A 74 -10.84 -6.81 -7.42
C LYS A 74 -10.42 -7.75 -6.28
N GLU A 75 -9.85 -8.91 -6.60
CA GLU A 75 -9.29 -9.82 -5.61
C GLU A 75 -7.96 -9.31 -5.07
N ALA A 76 -7.13 -8.71 -5.93
CA ALA A 76 -5.87 -8.09 -5.53
C ALA A 76 -6.13 -6.78 -4.77
N SER A 77 -6.52 -6.91 -3.50
CA SER A 77 -6.97 -5.83 -2.63
C SER A 77 -6.15 -5.75 -1.36
N SER A 78 -5.32 -4.71 -1.26
CA SER A 78 -4.60 -4.37 -0.03
C SER A 78 -5.57 -4.08 1.12
N LEU A 79 -6.69 -3.42 0.82
CA LEU A 79 -7.72 -3.07 1.79
C LEU A 79 -8.30 -4.31 2.51
N LYS A 80 -8.58 -5.38 1.76
CA LYS A 80 -9.10 -6.63 2.33
C LYS A 80 -8.04 -7.33 3.18
N GLN A 81 -6.78 -7.23 2.83
CA GLN A 81 -5.70 -7.92 3.50
C GLN A 81 -5.22 -7.19 4.76
N VAL A 82 -5.08 -5.87 4.74
CA VAL A 82 -4.70 -5.14 5.96
C VAL A 82 -5.72 -5.30 7.08
N ALA A 83 -6.99 -5.48 6.76
CA ALA A 83 -8.04 -5.74 7.74
C ALA A 83 -7.83 -7.05 8.53
N LYS A 84 -7.08 -8.00 7.99
CA LYS A 84 -6.71 -9.28 8.65
C LYS A 84 -5.38 -9.20 9.38
N CYS A 85 -4.55 -8.21 9.09
CA CYS A 85 -3.20 -8.10 9.63
C CYS A 85 -3.22 -7.76 11.11
N LYS A 86 -2.61 -8.63 11.94
CA LYS A 86 -2.50 -8.44 13.40
C LYS A 86 -1.15 -7.85 13.83
N LEU A 87 -0.14 -7.89 12.94
CA LEU A 87 1.17 -7.35 13.23
C LEU A 87 1.21 -5.83 13.06
N PRO A 88 2.11 -5.12 13.75
CA PRO A 88 2.28 -3.68 13.62
C PRO A 88 2.51 -3.24 12.17
N MET A 89 1.90 -2.12 11.79
CA MET A 89 2.08 -1.53 10.46
C MET A 89 2.22 -0.01 10.52
N LEU A 90 3.25 0.51 9.87
CA LEU A 90 3.44 1.92 9.60
C LEU A 90 3.01 2.22 8.16
N PHE A 91 2.09 3.17 8.01
CA PHE A 91 1.65 3.72 6.74
C PHE A 91 2.33 5.06 6.49
N ILE A 92 2.93 5.22 5.32
CA ILE A 92 3.59 6.46 4.88
C ILE A 92 2.97 6.86 3.54
N HIS A 93 2.64 8.14 3.37
CA HIS A 93 2.09 8.63 2.09
C HIS A 93 2.36 10.11 1.91
N GLY A 94 2.74 10.53 0.71
CA GLY A 94 2.90 11.94 0.38
C GLY A 94 1.57 12.66 0.19
N ASP A 95 1.43 13.90 0.68
CA ASP A 95 0.20 14.68 0.53
C ASP A 95 0.03 15.29 -0.88
N LYS A 96 1.05 15.19 -1.73
CA LYS A 96 1.05 15.62 -3.14
C LYS A 96 1.10 14.44 -4.12
N ASP A 97 0.87 13.23 -3.63
CA ASP A 97 0.83 12.05 -4.49
C ASP A 97 -0.45 12.06 -5.34
N THR A 98 -0.28 12.22 -6.64
CA THR A 98 -1.36 12.21 -7.65
C THR A 98 -1.36 10.92 -8.46
N TYR A 99 -0.30 10.13 -8.39
CA TYR A 99 -0.20 8.85 -9.08
C TYR A 99 -0.95 7.76 -8.30
N VAL A 100 -0.56 7.50 -7.05
CA VAL A 100 -1.40 6.80 -6.07
C VAL A 100 -2.01 7.86 -5.15
N PRO A 101 -3.26 8.28 -5.39
CA PRO A 101 -3.82 9.41 -4.67
C PRO A 101 -3.78 9.24 -3.16
N THR A 102 -3.38 10.29 -2.44
CA THR A 102 -3.24 10.29 -0.97
C THR A 102 -4.49 9.79 -0.24
N TRP A 103 -5.69 9.98 -0.82
CA TRP A 103 -6.93 9.50 -0.17
C TRP A 103 -6.94 7.98 0.03
N MET A 104 -6.16 7.22 -0.75
CA MET A 104 -6.14 5.75 -0.66
C MET A 104 -5.56 5.24 0.66
N VAL A 105 -4.66 6.00 1.31
CA VAL A 105 -4.07 5.57 2.58
C VAL A 105 -5.07 5.59 3.75
N TYR A 106 -6.05 6.49 3.73
CA TYR A 106 -6.99 6.62 4.85
C TYR A 106 -7.87 5.38 5.06
N PRO A 107 -8.59 4.84 4.06
CA PRO A 107 -9.34 3.61 4.25
C PRO A 107 -8.44 2.40 4.58
N LEU A 108 -7.20 2.34 4.08
CA LEU A 108 -6.23 1.31 4.44
C LEU A 108 -5.88 1.39 5.93
N TYR A 109 -5.56 2.59 6.42
CA TYR A 109 -5.26 2.85 7.83
C TYR A 109 -6.46 2.53 8.73
N GLU A 110 -7.66 2.95 8.34
CA GLU A 110 -8.87 2.67 9.11
C GLU A 110 -9.18 1.18 9.22
N ALA A 111 -9.06 0.44 8.12
CA ALA A 111 -9.35 -0.99 8.08
C ALA A 111 -8.34 -1.84 8.86
N LYS A 112 -7.09 -1.37 9.01
CA LYS A 112 -6.04 -2.08 9.74
C LYS A 112 -6.31 -2.04 11.25
N PRO A 113 -6.42 -3.21 11.94
CA PRO A 113 -6.46 -3.27 13.39
C PRO A 113 -5.17 -2.73 14.04
N GLU A 114 -5.24 -2.28 15.30
CA GLU A 114 -4.04 -1.90 16.07
C GLU A 114 -3.07 -3.10 16.22
N PRO A 115 -1.74 -2.88 16.35
CA PRO A 115 -1.05 -1.58 16.34
C PRO A 115 -0.83 -1.03 14.93
N LYS A 116 -1.03 0.26 14.75
CA LYS A 116 -0.83 0.97 13.47
C LYS A 116 -0.41 2.41 13.67
N GLU A 117 0.33 2.95 12.71
CA GLU A 117 0.72 4.36 12.67
C GLU A 117 0.56 4.91 11.26
N LEU A 118 0.28 6.20 11.16
CA LEU A 118 0.16 6.92 9.90
C LEU A 118 1.06 8.15 9.92
N TRP A 119 1.86 8.30 8.87
CA TRP A 119 2.64 9.51 8.62
C TRP A 119 2.33 10.04 7.21
N ILE A 120 1.69 11.20 7.15
CA ILE A 120 1.50 11.95 5.91
C ILE A 120 2.69 12.88 5.73
N VAL A 121 3.44 12.69 4.64
CA VAL A 121 4.65 13.45 4.33
C VAL A 121 4.26 14.71 3.56
N SER A 122 4.43 15.85 4.22
CA SER A 122 4.05 17.14 3.62
C SER A 122 4.93 17.49 2.43
N GLY A 123 4.30 17.87 1.33
CA GLY A 123 4.94 18.26 0.08
C GLY A 123 5.38 17.10 -0.82
N ALA A 124 5.45 15.88 -0.32
CA ALA A 124 5.96 14.75 -1.07
C ALA A 124 4.98 14.25 -2.14
N ALA A 125 5.48 14.07 -3.36
CA ALA A 125 4.80 13.40 -4.45
C ALA A 125 4.97 11.88 -4.37
N HIS A 126 4.59 11.15 -5.42
CA HIS A 126 4.65 9.68 -5.45
C HIS A 126 6.07 9.14 -5.27
N ALA A 127 6.25 8.25 -4.30
CA ALA A 127 7.48 7.50 -4.05
C ALA A 127 8.74 8.35 -3.76
N VAL A 128 8.57 9.62 -3.39
CA VAL A 128 9.71 10.52 -3.08
C VAL A 128 9.82 10.88 -1.60
N SER A 129 8.97 10.33 -0.74
CA SER A 129 8.96 10.59 0.70
C SER A 129 10.34 10.48 1.34
N TYR A 130 11.09 9.42 1.03
CA TYR A 130 12.47 9.24 1.48
C TYR A 130 13.43 10.26 0.86
N GLN A 131 13.33 10.51 -0.44
CA GLN A 131 14.28 11.37 -1.16
C GLN A 131 14.24 12.82 -0.66
N GLU A 132 13.04 13.30 -0.38
CA GLU A 132 12.82 14.68 0.08
C GLU A 132 13.03 14.86 1.58
N ASN A 133 12.86 13.80 2.39
CA ASN A 133 12.91 13.86 3.85
C ASN A 133 13.79 12.75 4.46
N LYS A 134 14.99 12.53 3.91
CA LYS A 134 15.85 11.38 4.26
C LYS A 134 16.03 11.16 5.75
N GLN A 135 16.33 12.21 6.51
CA GLN A 135 16.61 12.08 7.94
C GLN A 135 15.33 11.71 8.70
N GLU A 136 14.26 12.47 8.50
CA GLU A 136 12.99 12.23 9.19
C GLU A 136 12.40 10.86 8.84
N TYR A 137 12.44 10.49 7.55
CA TYR A 137 11.99 9.18 7.08
C TYR A 137 12.77 8.05 7.77
N THR A 138 14.10 8.17 7.77
CA THR A 138 14.98 7.17 8.40
C THR A 138 14.70 7.06 9.89
N ASP A 139 14.54 8.17 10.59
CA ASP A 139 14.27 8.18 12.03
C ASP A 139 12.90 7.59 12.34
N LYS A 140 11.84 7.97 11.63
CA LYS A 140 10.50 7.39 11.83
C LYS A 140 10.45 5.89 11.57
N VAL A 141 11.04 5.43 10.47
CA VAL A 141 11.07 3.99 10.15
C VAL A 141 11.92 3.24 11.18
N ARG A 142 13.08 3.78 11.57
CA ARG A 142 13.94 3.17 12.60
C ARG A 142 13.23 3.08 13.95
N ASP A 143 12.59 4.16 14.38
CA ASP A 143 11.90 4.22 15.66
C ASP A 143 10.70 3.26 15.69
N PHE A 144 9.95 3.18 14.59
CA PHE A 144 8.86 2.23 14.46
C PHE A 144 9.38 0.78 14.51
N VAL A 145 10.31 0.43 13.63
CA VAL A 145 10.86 -0.93 13.51
C VAL A 145 11.57 -1.35 14.80
N GLY A 146 12.33 -0.44 15.43
CA GLY A 146 13.08 -0.70 16.67
C GLY A 146 12.22 -1.07 17.87
N ARG A 147 10.92 -0.78 17.86
CA ARG A 147 9.98 -1.21 18.91
C ARG A 147 9.58 -2.69 18.80
N TYR A 148 9.76 -3.30 17.64
CA TYR A 148 9.28 -4.65 17.36
C TYR A 148 10.37 -5.64 16.98
N ILE A 149 11.56 -5.15 16.65
CA ILE A 149 12.74 -5.96 16.32
C ILE A 149 13.82 -5.73 17.38
N HIS A 150 14.25 -6.83 18.03
CA HIS A 150 15.24 -6.83 19.11
C HIS A 150 16.41 -7.76 18.76
#